data_daf4b4f54b4dfe8f35db26fe6572f1be
#
_entry.id   daf4b4f54b4dfe8f35db26fe6572f1be
#
_cell.length_a   1.000
_cell.length_b   1.000
_cell.length_c   1.000
_cell.angle_alpha   90.00
_cell.angle_beta   90.00
_cell.angle_gamma   90.00
#
_symmetry.space_group_name_H-M   'P 1'
#
loop_
_entity.id
_entity.type
_entity.pdbx_description
1 polymer ?
#
loop_
_entity_poly.entity_id
_entity_poly.type
_entity_poly.pdbx_seq_one_letter_code
_entity_poly.pdbx_strand_id
1 'polypeptide(L)'
;MNERIAVIGAGTMGLDIATAFAGVGASVIVRDISEEIISKAGARLEAGLDRRVAKGKLSGEERNAILSNMSFTTELGDCKDADLVIEAAVERADIKKHIFLQLDSVCREDAILASNTSSISITDIASVTKHPERVVGMHFFNPATVMKLTELIRGVFTSDEVYAKARAFAEAAGKTPVEVNECPGFVVNRLLIPMINEAVGLWAEGIASKEDIDTAMKLGCNHPMGPLALADMIGLDVCLFIMDTLYTETCDSKYRAHTKLRQLVRAGLMGRKTGRGIYDYTK
;
A
#
# COMPACT_ATOMS: atom_id res chain seq x y z
N MET A 1 -17.55 -0.59 15.02
CA MET A 1 -17.30 -1.78 14.19
C MET A 1 -17.00 -2.92 15.15
N ASN A 2 -17.68 -4.08 15.05
CA ASN A 2 -17.45 -5.22 15.96
C ASN A 2 -16.67 -6.35 15.28
N GLU A 3 -16.22 -6.12 14.07
CA GLU A 3 -15.56 -7.10 13.23
C GLU A 3 -14.10 -7.30 13.66
N ARG A 4 -13.60 -8.51 13.39
CA ARG A 4 -12.23 -8.93 13.66
C ARG A 4 -11.41 -8.81 12.38
N ILE A 5 -10.38 -7.99 12.42
CA ILE A 5 -9.49 -7.76 11.29
C ILE A 5 -8.11 -8.35 11.61
N ALA A 6 -7.57 -9.13 10.71
CA ALA A 6 -6.17 -9.56 10.78
C ALA A 6 -5.34 -8.82 9.73
N VAL A 7 -4.17 -8.33 10.13
CA VAL A 7 -3.21 -7.70 9.21
C VAL A 7 -1.92 -8.52 9.23
N ILE A 8 -1.52 -9.02 8.07
CA ILE A 8 -0.32 -9.83 7.90
C ILE A 8 0.81 -8.95 7.37
N GLY A 9 1.80 -8.73 8.21
CA GLY A 9 2.90 -7.80 7.97
C GLY A 9 2.82 -6.58 8.90
N ALA A 10 3.80 -6.45 9.80
CA ALA A 10 3.91 -5.35 10.74
C ALA A 10 4.80 -4.20 10.21
N GLY A 11 4.95 -4.11 8.90
CA GLY A 11 5.62 -3.02 8.20
C GLY A 11 4.87 -1.69 8.31
N THR A 12 5.34 -0.67 7.59
CA THR A 12 4.71 0.67 7.62
C THR A 12 3.25 0.61 7.17
N MET A 13 2.97 -0.02 6.03
CA MET A 13 1.61 -0.11 5.50
C MET A 13 0.70 -0.95 6.41
N GLY A 14 1.18 -2.12 6.88
CA GLY A 14 0.37 -2.98 7.76
C GLY A 14 -0.02 -2.29 9.06
N LEU A 15 0.89 -1.58 9.74
CA LEU A 15 0.56 -0.80 10.93
C LEU A 15 -0.40 0.35 10.65
N ASP A 16 -0.23 1.05 9.54
CA ASP A 16 -1.11 2.16 9.17
C ASP A 16 -2.53 1.66 8.86
N ILE A 17 -2.66 0.53 8.14
CA ILE A 17 -3.94 -0.13 7.87
C ILE A 17 -4.58 -0.60 9.17
N ALA A 18 -3.83 -1.32 10.01
CA ALA A 18 -4.30 -1.78 11.32
C ALA A 18 -4.79 -0.62 12.19
N THR A 19 -4.04 0.49 12.23
CA THR A 19 -4.40 1.70 12.96
C THR A 19 -5.69 2.33 12.42
N ALA A 20 -5.90 2.33 11.10
CA ALA A 20 -7.13 2.86 10.50
C ALA A 20 -8.36 2.07 10.93
N PHE A 21 -8.29 0.74 10.93
CA PHE A 21 -9.40 -0.13 11.39
C PHE A 21 -9.59 -0.08 12.91
N ALA A 22 -8.52 -0.09 13.71
CA ALA A 22 -8.61 0.05 15.16
C ALA A 22 -9.21 1.40 15.58
N GLY A 23 -8.94 2.46 14.83
CA GLY A 23 -9.47 3.80 15.06
C GLY A 23 -10.98 3.93 14.86
N VAL A 24 -11.60 3.02 14.15
CA VAL A 24 -13.07 2.94 13.97
C VAL A 24 -13.70 1.84 14.82
N GLY A 25 -12.94 1.27 15.77
CA GLY A 25 -13.43 0.34 16.79
C GLY A 25 -13.41 -1.14 16.38
N ALA A 26 -12.74 -1.51 15.29
CA ALA A 26 -12.51 -2.91 14.95
C ALA A 26 -11.50 -3.55 15.92
N SER A 27 -11.67 -4.81 16.25
CA SER A 27 -10.65 -5.62 16.93
C SER A 27 -9.60 -6.05 15.90
N VAL A 28 -8.36 -5.60 16.06
CA VAL A 28 -7.30 -5.82 15.06
C VAL A 28 -6.17 -6.65 15.63
N ILE A 29 -5.80 -7.72 14.94
CA ILE A 29 -4.61 -8.50 15.22
C ILE A 29 -3.57 -8.25 14.11
N VAL A 30 -2.35 -7.87 14.51
CA VAL A 30 -1.23 -7.69 13.58
C VAL A 30 -0.28 -8.86 13.73
N ARG A 31 -0.05 -9.58 12.65
CA ARG A 31 0.84 -10.73 12.64
C ARG A 31 2.09 -10.45 11.82
N ASP A 32 3.27 -10.83 12.35
CA ASP A 32 4.52 -10.88 11.58
C ASP A 32 5.32 -12.13 11.95
N ILE A 33 6.42 -12.39 11.24
CA ILE A 33 7.18 -13.64 11.33
C ILE A 33 8.09 -13.73 12.57
N SER A 34 8.38 -12.61 13.25
CA SER A 34 9.29 -12.62 14.39
C SER A 34 8.89 -11.66 15.51
N GLU A 35 9.19 -12.05 16.74
CA GLU A 35 9.00 -11.24 17.95
C GLU A 35 9.74 -9.90 17.88
N GLU A 36 10.91 -9.86 17.26
CA GLU A 36 11.69 -8.63 17.10
C GLU A 36 10.93 -7.61 16.22
N ILE A 37 10.35 -8.07 15.10
CA ILE A 37 9.55 -7.22 14.21
C ILE A 37 8.31 -6.72 14.94
N ILE A 38 7.61 -7.61 15.65
CA ILE A 38 6.40 -7.28 16.42
C ILE A 38 6.70 -6.24 17.51
N SER A 39 7.77 -6.45 18.29
CA SER A 39 8.17 -5.51 19.35
C SER A 39 8.49 -4.11 18.80
N LYS A 40 9.26 -4.06 17.70
CA LYS A 40 9.58 -2.79 17.01
C LYS A 40 8.32 -2.13 16.43
N ALA A 41 7.38 -2.92 15.94
CA ALA A 41 6.12 -2.43 15.40
C ALA A 41 5.24 -1.79 16.48
N GLY A 42 5.09 -2.46 17.64
CA GLY A 42 4.37 -1.91 18.80
C GLY A 42 4.96 -0.58 19.28
N ALA A 43 6.28 -0.53 19.50
CA ALA A 43 6.96 0.71 19.90
C ALA A 43 6.79 1.84 18.87
N ARG A 44 6.84 1.52 17.58
CA ARG A 44 6.64 2.50 16.50
C ARG A 44 5.21 3.03 16.47
N LEU A 45 4.22 2.15 16.68
CA LEU A 45 2.81 2.51 16.78
C LEU A 45 2.59 3.49 17.94
N GLU A 46 3.00 3.15 19.15
CA GLU A 46 2.85 3.99 20.34
C GLU A 46 3.48 5.37 20.12
N ALA A 47 4.75 5.40 19.72
CA ALA A 47 5.45 6.66 19.43
C ALA A 47 4.79 7.48 18.30
N GLY A 48 4.17 6.80 17.33
CA GLY A 48 3.41 7.44 16.26
C GLY A 48 2.13 8.11 16.77
N LEU A 49 1.37 7.41 17.60
CA LEU A 49 0.15 7.90 18.22
C LEU A 49 0.45 9.04 19.21
N ASP A 50 1.49 8.91 20.04
CA ASP A 50 1.92 9.96 20.99
C ASP A 50 2.27 11.27 20.26
N ARG A 51 2.99 11.17 19.14
CA ARG A 51 3.28 12.35 18.30
C ARG A 51 2.02 13.00 17.71
N ARG A 52 0.97 12.22 17.40
CA ARG A 52 -0.31 12.76 16.93
C ARG A 52 -1.07 13.46 18.05
N VAL A 53 -1.03 12.91 19.27
CA VAL A 53 -1.61 13.55 20.48
C VAL A 53 -0.87 14.87 20.78
N ALA A 54 0.47 14.86 20.80
CA ALA A 54 1.26 16.06 21.04
C ALA A 54 1.03 17.17 20.00
N LYS A 55 0.62 16.81 18.76
CA LYS A 55 0.26 17.77 17.70
C LYS A 55 -1.21 18.15 17.68
N GLY A 56 -2.02 17.72 18.67
CA GLY A 56 -3.46 17.98 18.71
C GLY A 56 -4.27 17.34 17.58
N LYS A 57 -3.73 16.29 16.92
CA LYS A 57 -4.38 15.56 15.82
C LYS A 57 -5.10 14.29 16.27
N LEU A 58 -4.99 13.96 17.55
CA LEU A 58 -5.62 12.80 18.18
C LEU A 58 -5.79 13.14 19.68
N SER A 59 -6.92 12.76 20.26
CA SER A 59 -7.07 12.87 21.72
C SER A 59 -6.37 11.71 22.45
N GLY A 60 -6.12 11.88 23.75
CA GLY A 60 -5.58 10.78 24.58
C GLY A 60 -6.54 9.60 24.69
N GLU A 61 -7.85 9.85 24.68
CA GLU A 61 -8.88 8.82 24.70
C GLU A 61 -8.88 8.01 23.40
N GLU A 62 -8.84 8.68 22.25
CA GLU A 62 -8.74 8.01 20.94
C GLU A 62 -7.46 7.18 20.82
N ARG A 63 -6.33 7.72 21.29
CA ARG A 63 -5.05 6.98 21.35
C ARG A 63 -5.20 5.69 22.14
N ASN A 64 -5.76 5.74 23.34
CA ASN A 64 -5.95 4.58 24.21
C ASN A 64 -6.93 3.59 23.60
N ALA A 65 -8.02 4.05 22.99
CA ALA A 65 -8.96 3.20 22.28
C ALA A 65 -8.30 2.45 21.11
N ILE A 66 -7.48 3.11 20.29
CA ILE A 66 -6.72 2.46 19.23
C ILE A 66 -5.83 1.35 19.79
N LEU A 67 -5.06 1.64 20.84
CA LEU A 67 -4.15 0.65 21.42
C LEU A 67 -4.91 -0.54 22.05
N SER A 68 -6.05 -0.30 22.71
CA SER A 68 -6.86 -1.38 23.30
C SER A 68 -7.52 -2.28 22.26
N ASN A 69 -7.74 -1.77 21.04
CA ASN A 69 -8.30 -2.52 19.91
C ASN A 69 -7.25 -3.31 19.12
N MET A 70 -5.96 -3.19 19.46
CA MET A 70 -4.88 -3.84 18.72
C MET A 70 -4.16 -4.89 19.55
N SER A 71 -3.86 -6.00 18.93
CA SER A 71 -3.01 -7.06 19.46
C SER A 71 -1.96 -7.46 18.43
N PHE A 72 -0.90 -8.11 18.91
CA PHE A 72 0.23 -8.51 18.07
C PHE A 72 0.55 -9.99 18.31
N THR A 73 0.94 -10.72 17.26
CA THR A 73 1.28 -12.14 17.34
C THR A 73 2.28 -12.55 16.27
N THR A 74 3.02 -13.63 16.52
CA THR A 74 3.79 -14.35 15.48
C THR A 74 3.02 -15.54 14.93
N GLU A 75 1.96 -15.97 15.60
CA GLU A 75 1.21 -17.18 15.27
C GLU A 75 0.11 -16.87 14.23
N LEU A 76 0.18 -17.53 13.07
CA LEU A 76 -0.84 -17.37 12.04
C LEU A 76 -2.21 -17.90 12.46
N GLY A 77 -2.22 -18.91 13.31
CA GLY A 77 -3.43 -19.53 13.88
C GLY A 77 -4.33 -18.58 14.65
N ASP A 78 -3.77 -17.49 15.20
CA ASP A 78 -4.53 -16.47 15.90
C ASP A 78 -5.43 -15.64 14.97
N CYS A 79 -5.17 -15.70 13.65
CA CYS A 79 -5.97 -15.01 12.64
C CYS A 79 -7.22 -15.81 12.20
N LYS A 80 -7.43 -17.02 12.71
CA LYS A 80 -8.48 -17.96 12.26
C LYS A 80 -9.90 -17.40 12.31
N ASP A 81 -10.20 -16.57 13.29
CA ASP A 81 -11.54 -16.01 13.53
C ASP A 81 -11.73 -14.62 12.91
N ALA A 82 -10.81 -14.17 12.05
CA ALA A 82 -10.93 -12.89 11.36
C ALA A 82 -12.06 -12.91 10.33
N ASP A 83 -12.78 -11.78 10.22
CA ASP A 83 -13.79 -11.55 9.20
C ASP A 83 -13.14 -11.05 7.91
N LEU A 84 -12.04 -10.28 8.06
CA LEU A 84 -11.21 -9.78 6.98
C LEU A 84 -9.73 -9.94 7.35
N VAL A 85 -8.96 -10.53 6.44
CA VAL A 85 -7.51 -10.60 6.54
C VAL A 85 -6.90 -9.72 5.46
N ILE A 86 -6.01 -8.80 5.83
CA ILE A 86 -5.32 -7.91 4.88
C ILE A 86 -3.83 -8.23 4.91
N GLU A 87 -3.33 -8.79 3.82
CA GLU A 87 -1.91 -9.05 3.63
C GLU A 87 -1.20 -7.79 3.17
N ALA A 88 -0.19 -7.35 3.91
CA ALA A 88 0.66 -6.18 3.68
C ALA A 88 2.16 -6.51 3.90
N ALA A 89 2.57 -7.72 3.53
CA ALA A 89 3.94 -8.19 3.59
C ALA A 89 4.79 -7.65 2.42
N VAL A 90 6.02 -8.17 2.26
CA VAL A 90 6.93 -7.75 1.19
C VAL A 90 6.33 -8.00 -0.19
N GLU A 91 6.64 -7.11 -1.16
CA GLU A 91 6.08 -7.14 -2.51
C GLU A 91 6.79 -8.18 -3.39
N ARG A 92 6.53 -9.45 -3.08
CA ARG A 92 7.05 -10.64 -3.78
C ARG A 92 5.93 -11.66 -3.98
N ALA A 93 5.70 -12.07 -5.23
CA ALA A 93 4.60 -12.97 -5.59
C ALA A 93 4.70 -14.34 -4.90
N ASP A 94 5.88 -14.93 -4.84
CA ASP A 94 6.13 -16.21 -4.18
C ASP A 94 5.79 -16.18 -2.68
N ILE A 95 6.14 -15.09 -1.99
CA ILE A 95 5.85 -14.91 -0.56
C ILE A 95 4.35 -14.70 -0.35
N LYS A 96 3.71 -13.82 -1.14
CA LYS A 96 2.28 -13.56 -1.02
C LYS A 96 1.46 -14.82 -1.31
N LYS A 97 1.78 -15.57 -2.33
CA LYS A 97 1.14 -16.87 -2.62
C LYS A 97 1.28 -17.85 -1.46
N HIS A 98 2.47 -17.95 -0.87
CA HIS A 98 2.68 -18.81 0.29
C HIS A 98 1.83 -18.38 1.50
N ILE A 99 1.74 -17.09 1.77
CA ILE A 99 0.87 -16.54 2.82
C ILE A 99 -0.60 -16.88 2.55
N PHE A 100 -1.09 -16.66 1.32
CA PHE A 100 -2.48 -16.94 0.96
C PHE A 100 -2.83 -18.43 1.03
N LEU A 101 -1.92 -19.31 0.63
CA LEU A 101 -2.08 -20.76 0.80
C LEU A 101 -2.25 -21.14 2.28
N GLN A 102 -1.48 -20.53 3.17
CA GLN A 102 -1.59 -20.77 4.62
C GLN A 102 -2.89 -20.16 5.19
N LEU A 103 -3.22 -18.92 4.82
CA LEU A 103 -4.45 -18.26 5.27
C LEU A 103 -5.71 -19.02 4.85
N ASP A 104 -5.71 -19.55 3.63
CA ASP A 104 -6.83 -20.36 3.11
C ASP A 104 -7.11 -21.61 3.95
N SER A 105 -6.07 -22.18 4.57
CA SER A 105 -6.21 -23.35 5.44
C SER A 105 -6.52 -23.02 6.90
N VAL A 106 -6.22 -21.80 7.35
CA VAL A 106 -6.36 -21.39 8.77
C VAL A 106 -7.63 -20.62 9.01
N CYS A 107 -8.00 -19.71 8.11
CA CYS A 107 -9.15 -18.83 8.29
C CYS A 107 -10.46 -19.52 7.93
N ARG A 108 -11.55 -19.07 8.55
CA ARG A 108 -12.92 -19.52 8.23
C ARG A 108 -13.18 -19.37 6.72
N GLU A 109 -14.05 -20.21 6.17
CA GLU A 109 -14.40 -20.19 4.74
C GLU A 109 -15.07 -18.88 4.29
N ASP A 110 -15.80 -18.23 5.20
CA ASP A 110 -16.49 -16.95 4.95
C ASP A 110 -15.61 -15.69 5.18
N ALA A 111 -14.37 -15.89 5.66
CA ALA A 111 -13.41 -14.80 5.81
C ALA A 111 -12.94 -14.26 4.44
N ILE A 112 -12.86 -12.94 4.32
CA ILE A 112 -12.29 -12.29 3.14
C ILE A 112 -10.77 -12.28 3.25
N LEU A 113 -10.08 -12.69 2.21
CA LEU A 113 -8.64 -12.62 2.09
C LEU A 113 -8.26 -11.51 1.12
N ALA A 114 -7.70 -10.42 1.63
CA ALA A 114 -7.32 -9.25 0.85
C ALA A 114 -5.81 -9.10 0.75
N SER A 115 -5.28 -8.69 -0.42
CA SER A 115 -3.89 -8.27 -0.56
C SER A 115 -3.79 -6.75 -0.76
N ASN A 116 -2.86 -6.12 -0.05
CA ASN A 116 -2.51 -4.71 -0.23
C ASN A 116 -1.40 -4.52 -1.28
N THR A 117 -1.20 -5.51 -2.16
CA THR A 117 -0.23 -5.38 -3.26
C THR A 117 -0.50 -4.15 -4.11
N SER A 118 0.57 -3.55 -4.64
CA SER A 118 0.50 -2.40 -5.57
C SER A 118 0.57 -2.83 -7.04
N SER A 119 0.97 -4.07 -7.33
CA SER A 119 1.37 -4.46 -8.68
C SER A 119 1.24 -5.94 -9.01
N ILE A 120 1.13 -6.81 -7.99
CA ILE A 120 1.03 -8.26 -8.21
C ILE A 120 -0.43 -8.62 -8.52
N SER A 121 -0.62 -9.53 -9.47
CA SER A 121 -1.93 -10.04 -9.90
C SER A 121 -2.68 -10.67 -8.72
N ILE A 122 -3.89 -10.18 -8.47
CA ILE A 122 -4.82 -10.75 -7.47
C ILE A 122 -5.27 -12.14 -7.92
N THR A 123 -5.48 -12.32 -9.22
CA THR A 123 -5.81 -13.63 -9.82
C THR A 123 -4.70 -14.64 -9.57
N ASP A 124 -3.43 -14.23 -9.74
CA ASP A 124 -2.27 -15.09 -9.50
C ASP A 124 -2.12 -15.45 -8.01
N ILE A 125 -2.39 -14.50 -7.10
CA ILE A 125 -2.43 -14.77 -5.65
C ILE A 125 -3.58 -15.72 -5.31
N ALA A 126 -4.77 -15.51 -5.87
CA ALA A 126 -5.95 -16.34 -5.60
C ALA A 126 -5.78 -17.77 -6.10
N SER A 127 -5.03 -17.97 -7.20
CA SER A 127 -4.90 -19.28 -7.88
C SER A 127 -4.32 -20.40 -7.01
N VAL A 128 -3.64 -20.09 -5.91
CA VAL A 128 -3.07 -21.09 -5.00
C VAL A 128 -3.99 -21.45 -3.83
N THR A 129 -5.14 -20.80 -3.71
CA THR A 129 -6.14 -21.05 -2.65
C THR A 129 -7.20 -22.06 -3.13
N LYS A 130 -7.85 -22.73 -2.19
CA LYS A 130 -8.99 -23.63 -2.49
C LYS A 130 -10.27 -22.83 -2.74
N HIS A 131 -10.35 -21.63 -2.17
CA HIS A 131 -11.48 -20.72 -2.23
C HIS A 131 -11.06 -19.38 -2.86
N PRO A 132 -10.70 -19.37 -4.18
CA PRO A 132 -10.22 -18.17 -4.85
C PRO A 132 -11.27 -17.06 -4.96
N GLU A 133 -12.58 -17.40 -4.85
CA GLU A 133 -13.69 -16.46 -4.89
C GLU A 133 -13.73 -15.48 -3.71
N ARG A 134 -13.05 -15.80 -2.58
CA ARG A 134 -12.95 -14.95 -1.41
C ARG A 134 -11.72 -14.03 -1.39
N VAL A 135 -10.92 -14.07 -2.45
CA VAL A 135 -9.71 -13.25 -2.60
C VAL A 135 -10.01 -11.96 -3.36
N VAL A 136 -9.54 -10.84 -2.82
CA VAL A 136 -9.73 -9.49 -3.38
C VAL A 136 -8.47 -8.64 -3.18
N GLY A 137 -8.22 -7.67 -4.04
CA GLY A 137 -7.23 -6.63 -3.79
C GLY A 137 -7.83 -5.48 -2.98
N MET A 138 -7.14 -5.04 -1.93
CA MET A 138 -7.46 -3.84 -1.16
C MET A 138 -6.22 -2.95 -1.08
N HIS A 139 -5.97 -2.17 -2.12
CA HIS A 139 -4.79 -1.33 -2.23
C HIS A 139 -5.00 0.00 -1.50
N PHE A 140 -4.34 0.15 -0.36
CA PHE A 140 -4.31 1.37 0.45
C PHE A 140 -3.11 2.24 0.07
N PHE A 141 -3.25 3.55 0.27
CA PHE A 141 -2.22 4.53 -0.04
C PHE A 141 -1.52 5.03 1.22
N ASN A 142 -0.21 5.22 1.12
CA ASN A 142 0.63 5.67 2.25
C ASN A 142 0.52 7.20 2.49
N PRO A 143 0.25 7.67 3.72
CA PRO A 143 -0.11 6.90 4.93
C PRO A 143 -1.58 6.46 4.92
N ALA A 144 -1.85 5.18 5.23
CA ALA A 144 -3.22 4.67 5.21
C ALA A 144 -4.14 5.32 6.25
N THR A 145 -3.59 5.90 7.31
CA THR A 145 -4.34 6.67 8.31
C THR A 145 -4.81 8.04 7.82
N VAL A 146 -4.28 8.54 6.68
CA VAL A 146 -4.56 9.88 6.14
C VAL A 146 -5.25 9.81 4.78
N MET A 147 -4.73 8.95 3.89
CA MET A 147 -5.23 8.83 2.53
C MET A 147 -6.62 8.19 2.53
N LYS A 148 -7.56 8.85 1.85
CA LYS A 148 -8.96 8.40 1.82
C LYS A 148 -9.24 7.31 0.79
N LEU A 149 -8.43 7.24 -0.26
CA LEU A 149 -8.63 6.28 -1.35
C LEU A 149 -8.24 4.87 -0.93
N THR A 150 -9.06 3.90 -1.33
CA THR A 150 -8.70 2.48 -1.40
C THR A 150 -9.17 1.96 -2.76
N GLU A 151 -8.26 1.45 -3.58
CA GLU A 151 -8.64 0.71 -4.78
C GLU A 151 -9.04 -0.70 -4.36
N LEU A 152 -10.22 -1.15 -4.80
CA LEU A 152 -10.71 -2.51 -4.62
C LEU A 152 -10.59 -3.26 -5.94
N ILE A 153 -9.68 -4.22 -5.99
CA ILE A 153 -9.31 -4.90 -7.21
C ILE A 153 -10.00 -6.26 -7.28
N ARG A 154 -10.82 -6.42 -8.31
CA ARG A 154 -11.41 -7.71 -8.66
C ARG A 154 -10.43 -8.53 -9.47
N GLY A 155 -9.96 -9.64 -8.93
CA GLY A 155 -9.35 -10.71 -9.73
C GLY A 155 -10.43 -11.50 -10.48
N VAL A 156 -10.01 -12.40 -11.36
CA VAL A 156 -10.92 -13.22 -12.19
C VAL A 156 -11.90 -14.05 -11.34
N PHE A 157 -11.49 -14.46 -10.16
CA PHE A 157 -12.30 -15.32 -9.28
C PHE A 157 -13.13 -14.55 -8.25
N THR A 158 -12.81 -13.28 -7.96
CA THR A 158 -13.44 -12.50 -6.89
C THR A 158 -14.95 -12.44 -7.07
N SER A 159 -15.71 -12.96 -6.09
CA SER A 159 -17.17 -12.96 -6.14
C SER A 159 -17.75 -11.56 -5.86
N ASP A 160 -18.98 -11.32 -6.34
CA ASP A 160 -19.70 -10.08 -6.07
C ASP A 160 -19.97 -9.88 -4.58
N GLU A 161 -20.23 -10.95 -3.85
CA GLU A 161 -20.46 -10.93 -2.41
C GLU A 161 -19.20 -10.47 -1.66
N VAL A 162 -18.05 -11.06 -1.98
CA VAL A 162 -16.75 -10.71 -1.38
C VAL A 162 -16.40 -9.28 -1.69
N TYR A 163 -16.60 -8.85 -2.93
CA TYR A 163 -16.37 -7.45 -3.30
C TYR A 163 -17.26 -6.48 -2.50
N ALA A 164 -18.56 -6.77 -2.38
CA ALA A 164 -19.50 -5.93 -1.65
C ALA A 164 -19.12 -5.82 -0.16
N LYS A 165 -18.72 -6.93 0.47
CA LYS A 165 -18.23 -6.94 1.86
C LYS A 165 -16.92 -6.16 2.01
N ALA A 166 -15.94 -6.37 1.11
CA ALA A 166 -14.67 -5.63 1.12
C ALA A 166 -14.89 -4.11 0.97
N ARG A 167 -15.87 -3.71 0.13
CA ARG A 167 -16.30 -2.33 -0.02
C ARG A 167 -16.85 -1.77 1.31
N ALA A 168 -17.74 -2.51 1.96
CA ALA A 168 -18.30 -2.10 3.25
C ALA A 168 -17.20 -1.94 4.33
N PHE A 169 -16.21 -2.84 4.37
CA PHE A 169 -15.05 -2.71 5.27
C PHE A 169 -14.23 -1.44 4.99
N ALA A 170 -13.95 -1.13 3.72
CA ALA A 170 -13.23 0.07 3.35
C ALA A 170 -13.99 1.35 3.74
N GLU A 171 -15.30 1.40 3.46
CA GLU A 171 -16.17 2.51 3.83
C GLU A 171 -16.24 2.71 5.35
N ALA A 172 -16.38 1.62 6.11
CA ALA A 172 -16.38 1.64 7.57
C ALA A 172 -15.04 2.13 8.16
N ALA A 173 -13.91 1.84 7.49
CA ALA A 173 -12.60 2.39 7.84
C ALA A 173 -12.42 3.87 7.41
N GLY A 174 -13.49 4.54 6.97
CA GLY A 174 -13.47 5.95 6.53
C GLY A 174 -12.79 6.15 5.18
N LYS A 175 -12.73 5.11 4.34
CA LYS A 175 -12.16 5.18 3.00
C LYS A 175 -13.23 5.42 1.95
N THR A 176 -12.79 5.91 0.79
CA THR A 176 -13.59 5.97 -0.43
C THR A 176 -13.10 4.86 -1.35
N PRO A 177 -13.82 3.73 -1.42
CA PRO A 177 -13.44 2.64 -2.29
C PRO A 177 -13.74 2.94 -3.76
N VAL A 178 -12.79 2.62 -4.63
CA VAL A 178 -12.93 2.69 -6.08
C VAL A 178 -12.80 1.27 -6.64
N GLU A 179 -13.77 0.86 -7.45
CA GLU A 179 -13.76 -0.44 -8.10
C GLU A 179 -12.77 -0.46 -9.27
N VAL A 180 -11.95 -1.49 -9.30
CA VAL A 180 -10.95 -1.71 -10.34
C VAL A 180 -11.00 -3.17 -10.78
N ASN A 181 -11.23 -3.42 -12.07
CA ASN A 181 -10.93 -4.72 -12.63
C ASN A 181 -9.42 -4.88 -12.72
N GLU A 182 -8.93 -6.05 -12.37
CA GLU A 182 -7.50 -6.32 -12.33
C GLU A 182 -6.78 -5.89 -13.61
N CYS A 183 -5.76 -5.09 -13.45
CA CYS A 183 -4.83 -4.72 -14.51
C CYS A 183 -3.49 -4.29 -13.89
N PRO A 184 -2.37 -4.39 -14.61
CA PRO A 184 -1.08 -3.95 -14.12
C PRO A 184 -1.09 -2.50 -13.65
N GLY A 185 -0.67 -2.26 -12.39
CA GLY A 185 -0.59 -0.92 -11.78
C GLY A 185 -1.93 -0.31 -11.38
N PHE A 186 -3.04 -1.04 -11.54
CA PHE A 186 -4.39 -0.59 -11.22
C PHE A 186 -4.73 0.76 -11.89
N VAL A 187 -5.40 1.68 -11.22
CA VAL A 187 -5.71 3.00 -11.82
C VAL A 187 -4.61 4.00 -11.49
N VAL A 188 -4.30 4.18 -10.20
CA VAL A 188 -3.41 5.28 -9.78
C VAL A 188 -2.00 5.08 -10.29
N ASN A 189 -1.39 3.93 -10.06
CA ASN A 189 -0.01 3.70 -10.48
C ASN A 189 0.13 3.67 -12.01
N ARG A 190 -0.86 3.14 -12.72
CA ARG A 190 -0.87 3.07 -14.18
C ARG A 190 -0.94 4.45 -14.85
N LEU A 191 -1.52 5.45 -14.18
CA LEU A 191 -1.55 6.84 -14.66
C LEU A 191 -0.37 7.66 -14.12
N LEU A 192 -0.14 7.58 -12.82
CA LEU A 192 0.82 8.43 -12.12
C LEU A 192 2.28 8.12 -12.50
N ILE A 193 2.65 6.85 -12.50
CA ILE A 193 4.08 6.50 -12.64
C ILE A 193 4.59 6.74 -14.08
N PRO A 194 3.85 6.44 -15.15
CA PRO A 194 4.22 6.89 -16.49
C PRO A 194 4.31 8.40 -16.63
N MET A 195 3.43 9.18 -15.99
CA MET A 195 3.53 10.65 -15.96
C MET A 195 4.83 11.10 -15.27
N ILE A 196 5.20 10.49 -14.16
CA ILE A 196 6.49 10.75 -13.49
C ILE A 196 7.66 10.40 -14.41
N ASN A 197 7.59 9.25 -15.07
CA ASN A 197 8.64 8.80 -16.00
C ASN A 197 8.83 9.78 -17.15
N GLU A 198 7.74 10.33 -17.69
CA GLU A 198 7.79 11.37 -18.72
C GLU A 198 8.39 12.66 -18.18
N ALA A 199 8.04 13.10 -16.98
CA ALA A 199 8.65 14.26 -16.34
C ALA A 199 10.18 14.10 -16.15
N VAL A 200 10.63 12.88 -15.79
CA VAL A 200 12.07 12.55 -15.75
C VAL A 200 12.71 12.64 -17.13
N GLY A 201 12.00 12.24 -18.19
CA GLY A 201 12.43 12.38 -19.57
C GLY A 201 12.65 13.85 -19.96
N LEU A 202 11.64 14.70 -19.76
CA LEU A 202 11.71 16.14 -20.04
C LEU A 202 12.90 16.82 -19.34
N TRP A 203 13.13 16.46 -18.08
CA TRP A 203 14.30 16.95 -17.35
C TRP A 203 15.61 16.44 -17.93
N ALA A 204 15.70 15.15 -18.23
CA ALA A 204 16.91 14.53 -18.74
C ALA A 204 17.31 15.03 -20.14
N GLU A 205 16.33 15.40 -20.96
CA GLU A 205 16.48 15.95 -22.30
C GLU A 205 16.76 17.46 -22.30
N GLY A 206 16.71 18.11 -21.12
CA GLY A 206 16.96 19.54 -20.99
C GLY A 206 15.85 20.44 -21.52
N ILE A 207 14.63 19.90 -21.66
CA ILE A 207 13.46 20.68 -22.13
C ILE A 207 13.10 21.76 -21.12
N ALA A 208 13.16 21.42 -19.80
CA ALA A 208 12.97 22.39 -18.73
C ALA A 208 13.76 21.97 -17.47
N SER A 209 13.96 22.92 -16.56
CA SER A 209 14.53 22.61 -15.25
C SER A 209 13.56 21.74 -14.43
N LYS A 210 14.07 20.98 -13.46
CA LYS A 210 13.23 20.18 -12.57
C LYS A 210 12.24 21.04 -11.77
N GLU A 211 12.67 22.24 -11.41
CA GLU A 211 11.86 23.24 -10.70
C GLU A 211 10.70 23.75 -11.58
N ASP A 212 10.98 24.01 -12.86
CA ASP A 212 9.98 24.51 -13.81
C ASP A 212 8.97 23.42 -14.17
N ILE A 213 9.40 22.16 -14.34
CA ILE A 213 8.50 21.01 -14.58
C ILE A 213 7.52 20.87 -13.42
N ASP A 214 8.03 20.86 -12.19
CA ASP A 214 7.18 20.74 -11.00
C ASP A 214 6.26 21.95 -10.84
N THR A 215 6.73 23.14 -11.16
CA THR A 215 5.92 24.37 -11.12
C THR A 215 4.82 24.35 -12.16
N ALA A 216 5.13 23.93 -13.40
CA ALA A 216 4.17 23.83 -14.48
C ALA A 216 3.02 22.88 -14.13
N MET A 217 3.31 21.70 -13.55
CA MET A 217 2.29 20.74 -13.14
C MET A 217 1.46 21.22 -11.94
N LYS A 218 2.07 21.92 -11.00
CA LYS A 218 1.34 22.51 -9.87
C LYS A 218 0.37 23.61 -10.32
N LEU A 219 0.83 24.51 -11.18
CA LEU A 219 0.04 25.68 -11.59
C LEU A 219 -0.86 25.41 -12.79
N GLY A 220 -0.39 24.61 -13.75
CA GLY A 220 -1.14 24.30 -14.97
C GLY A 220 -2.18 23.20 -14.80
N CYS A 221 -1.93 22.24 -13.90
CA CYS A 221 -2.82 21.08 -13.64
C CYS A 221 -3.37 21.04 -12.21
N ASN A 222 -3.08 22.06 -11.38
CA ASN A 222 -3.49 22.13 -9.98
C ASN A 222 -3.04 20.91 -9.14
N HIS A 223 -1.89 20.34 -9.45
CA HIS A 223 -1.33 19.26 -8.64
C HIS A 223 -0.83 19.80 -7.29
N PRO A 224 -1.10 19.13 -6.18
CA PRO A 224 -0.63 19.57 -4.85
C PRO A 224 0.89 19.51 -4.72
N MET A 225 1.53 18.65 -5.53
CA MET A 225 2.98 18.45 -5.61
C MET A 225 3.38 18.19 -7.05
N GLY A 226 4.52 18.71 -7.49
CA GLY A 226 5.04 18.44 -8.83
C GLY A 226 5.51 16.98 -8.97
N PRO A 227 5.53 16.44 -10.20
CA PRO A 227 5.79 15.02 -10.44
C PRO A 227 7.19 14.57 -10.01
N LEU A 228 8.20 15.43 -10.13
CA LEU A 228 9.58 15.09 -9.76
C LEU A 228 9.79 15.08 -8.24
N ALA A 229 9.21 16.04 -7.51
CA ALA A 229 9.20 16.04 -6.06
C ALA A 229 8.36 14.88 -5.50
N LEU A 230 7.28 14.50 -6.19
CA LEU A 230 6.46 13.34 -5.84
C LEU A 230 7.22 12.03 -6.07
N ALA A 231 7.99 11.92 -7.15
CA ALA A 231 8.86 10.79 -7.41
C ALA A 231 9.86 10.55 -6.27
N ASP A 232 10.51 11.64 -5.79
CA ASP A 232 11.44 11.57 -4.65
C ASP A 232 10.74 11.21 -3.32
N MET A 233 9.47 11.58 -3.17
CA MET A 233 8.67 11.22 -2.00
C MET A 233 8.26 9.74 -2.01
N ILE A 234 7.84 9.22 -3.17
CA ILE A 234 7.50 7.80 -3.37
C ILE A 234 8.75 6.93 -3.23
N GLY A 235 9.85 7.37 -3.81
CA GLY A 235 11.10 6.67 -3.99
C GLY A 235 11.31 6.26 -5.44
N LEU A 236 12.44 6.67 -6.01
CA LEU A 236 12.76 6.42 -7.43
C LEU A 236 12.89 4.93 -7.75
N ASP A 237 13.34 4.12 -6.79
CA ASP A 237 13.36 2.67 -6.92
C ASP A 237 11.96 2.05 -7.00
N VAL A 238 11.00 2.58 -6.25
CA VAL A 238 9.58 2.17 -6.32
C VAL A 238 8.99 2.57 -7.68
N CYS A 239 9.25 3.81 -8.12
CA CYS A 239 8.82 4.26 -9.45
C CYS A 239 9.39 3.37 -10.57
N LEU A 240 10.68 3.04 -10.48
CA LEU A 240 11.33 2.15 -11.44
C LEU A 240 10.73 0.75 -11.43
N PHE A 241 10.52 0.17 -10.25
CA PHE A 241 9.91 -1.15 -10.08
C PHE A 241 8.51 -1.20 -10.73
N ILE A 242 7.68 -0.19 -10.50
CA ILE A 242 6.34 -0.13 -11.09
C ILE A 242 6.41 0.02 -12.61
N MET A 243 7.30 0.87 -13.16
CA MET A 243 7.50 0.97 -14.60
C MET A 243 7.92 -0.36 -15.22
N ASP A 244 8.85 -1.07 -14.58
CA ASP A 244 9.31 -2.38 -15.06
C ASP A 244 8.20 -3.43 -15.00
N THR A 245 7.38 -3.42 -13.94
CA THR A 245 6.20 -4.28 -13.84
C THR A 245 5.19 -3.98 -14.97
N LEU A 246 4.84 -2.70 -15.17
CA LEU A 246 3.93 -2.29 -16.25
C LEU A 246 4.45 -2.74 -17.62
N TYR A 247 5.75 -2.57 -17.86
CA TYR A 247 6.36 -2.98 -19.12
C TYR A 247 6.37 -4.49 -19.32
N THR A 248 6.72 -5.24 -18.27
CA THR A 248 6.79 -6.71 -18.33
C THR A 248 5.41 -7.33 -18.56
N GLU A 249 4.40 -6.84 -17.85
CA GLU A 249 3.04 -7.38 -17.92
C GLU A 249 2.31 -7.01 -19.22
N THR A 250 2.62 -5.85 -19.80
CA THR A 250 1.92 -5.39 -21.01
C THR A 250 2.71 -5.55 -22.30
N CYS A 251 4.04 -5.66 -22.22
CA CYS A 251 4.98 -5.61 -23.35
C CYS A 251 4.83 -4.33 -24.20
N ASP A 252 4.19 -3.28 -23.68
CA ASP A 252 3.97 -2.01 -24.37
C ASP A 252 5.11 -1.05 -24.09
N SER A 253 5.80 -0.60 -25.15
CA SER A 253 6.97 0.27 -25.06
C SER A 253 6.71 1.62 -24.39
N LYS A 254 5.46 2.07 -24.29
CA LYS A 254 5.09 3.31 -23.57
C LYS A 254 5.41 3.24 -22.08
N TYR A 255 5.50 2.03 -21.50
CA TYR A 255 5.86 1.82 -20.10
C TYR A 255 7.35 1.58 -19.88
N ARG A 256 8.19 1.73 -20.89
CA ARG A 256 9.64 1.62 -20.74
C ARG A 256 10.15 2.71 -19.82
N ALA A 257 10.80 2.33 -18.72
CA ALA A 257 11.42 3.28 -17.82
C ALA A 257 12.52 4.08 -18.50
N HIS A 258 12.51 5.40 -18.31
CA HIS A 258 13.54 6.29 -18.86
C HIS A 258 14.92 5.92 -18.29
N THR A 259 15.96 6.01 -19.13
CA THR A 259 17.35 5.65 -18.74
C THR A 259 17.86 6.46 -17.55
N LYS A 260 17.46 7.73 -17.45
CA LYS A 260 17.82 8.61 -16.33
C LYS A 260 17.26 8.09 -14.99
N LEU A 261 16.02 7.61 -14.96
CA LEU A 261 15.44 7.01 -13.75
C LEU A 261 16.27 5.80 -13.31
N ARG A 262 16.63 4.90 -14.23
CA ARG A 262 17.52 3.75 -13.95
C ARG A 262 18.89 4.18 -13.43
N GLN A 263 19.47 5.24 -14.00
CA GLN A 263 20.78 5.76 -13.58
C GLN A 263 20.73 6.27 -12.13
N LEU A 264 19.69 7.03 -11.76
CA LEU A 264 19.52 7.55 -10.40
C LEU A 264 19.40 6.42 -9.39
N VAL A 265 18.58 5.41 -9.67
CA VAL A 265 18.41 4.25 -8.79
C VAL A 265 19.72 3.47 -8.63
N ARG A 266 20.45 3.22 -9.73
CA ARG A 266 21.77 2.54 -9.68
C ARG A 266 22.80 3.35 -8.90
N ALA A 267 22.69 4.66 -8.89
CA ALA A 267 23.56 5.55 -8.10
C ALA A 267 23.16 5.64 -6.60
N GLY A 268 22.11 4.94 -6.16
CA GLY A 268 21.61 5.02 -4.79
C GLY A 268 20.86 6.33 -4.47
N LEU A 269 20.54 7.13 -5.49
CA LEU A 269 19.80 8.38 -5.37
C LEU A 269 18.30 8.07 -5.43
N MET A 270 17.72 7.60 -4.30
CA MET A 270 16.36 7.07 -4.26
C MET A 270 15.31 8.07 -3.75
N GLY A 271 15.66 9.33 -3.62
CA GLY A 271 14.79 10.39 -3.13
C GLY A 271 14.93 10.68 -1.64
N ARG A 272 13.84 11.11 -0.99
CA ARG A 272 13.85 11.54 0.42
C ARG A 272 14.41 10.50 1.37
N LYS A 273 14.14 9.23 1.16
CA LYS A 273 14.59 8.13 2.05
C LYS A 273 16.11 7.96 2.10
N THR A 274 16.84 8.42 1.07
CA THR A 274 18.30 8.43 1.02
C THR A 274 18.89 9.83 1.18
N GLY A 275 18.06 10.84 1.47
CA GLY A 275 18.45 12.24 1.56
C GLY A 275 18.70 12.90 0.20
N ARG A 276 18.79 12.15 -0.88
CA ARG A 276 19.05 12.64 -2.24
C ARG A 276 18.30 11.81 -3.27
N GLY A 277 17.78 12.49 -4.28
CA GLY A 277 17.16 11.90 -5.46
C GLY A 277 17.30 12.85 -6.65
N ILE A 278 16.19 13.25 -7.23
CA ILE A 278 16.13 14.35 -8.21
C ILE A 278 16.47 15.68 -7.51
N TYR A 279 16.01 15.83 -6.28
CA TYR A 279 16.35 16.96 -5.41
C TYR A 279 17.32 16.53 -4.29
N ASP A 280 17.90 17.54 -3.62
CA ASP A 280 18.77 17.36 -2.45
C ASP A 280 17.98 17.74 -1.19
N TYR A 281 17.85 16.82 -0.25
CA TYR A 281 17.12 16.95 1.03
C TYR A 281 18.06 16.94 2.25
N THR A 282 19.38 17.02 2.01
CA THR A 282 20.39 17.02 3.08
C THR A 282 20.67 18.40 3.67
N LYS A 283 20.03 19.45 3.13
CA LYS A 283 20.21 20.85 3.54
C LYS A 283 19.14 21.29 4.51
#